data_ac490ff4541b92a12c97d5371701124e
#
_entry.id   ac490ff4541b92a12c97d5371701124e
#
_cell.length_a   1.000
_cell.length_b   1.000
_cell.length_c   1.000
_cell.angle_alpha   90.00
_cell.angle_beta   90.00
_cell.angle_gamma   90.00
#
_symmetry.space_group_name_H-M   'P 1'
#
loop_
_entity.id
_entity.type
_entity.pdbx_description
1 polymer ?
#
loop_
_entity_poly.entity_id
_entity_poly.type
_entity_poly.pdbx_seq_one_letter_code
_entity_poly.pdbx_strand_id
1 'polypeptide(L)'
;ADRLNRGAAENLARAAEANGATLIHVSTDYVFDGTAHLPYTEDAPTAPLGVYGRTKLAGERAVAESGCKYLTFRTAWLYSEYGNNFLKTMLRLTAEKERLNVVFDQAGTPTYAGDLAMTIFSIVEGGYFAGNEGLYHFSNEGVASWYDFAAEIAAAAGHDKCRIRPCRTAEFPTKAARPAYSV
;
A
#
# COMPACT_ATOMS: atom_id res chain seq x y z
N ALA A 1 11.71 10.85 -5.55
CA ALA A 1 11.23 9.49 -5.27
C ALA A 1 12.40 8.51 -5.25
N ASP A 2 13.24 8.43 -6.30
CA ASP A 2 14.31 7.42 -6.41
C ASP A 2 15.29 7.43 -5.23
N ARG A 3 15.83 8.60 -4.86
CA ARG A 3 16.76 8.73 -3.73
C ARG A 3 16.20 8.20 -2.40
N LEU A 4 14.88 8.30 -2.17
CA LEU A 4 14.24 7.79 -0.95
C LEU A 4 13.81 6.33 -1.11
N ASN A 5 13.11 5.99 -2.19
CA ASN A 5 12.51 4.68 -2.32
C ASN A 5 13.53 3.58 -2.69
N ARG A 6 14.55 3.92 -3.48
CA ARG A 6 15.63 3.01 -3.85
C ARG A 6 16.88 3.28 -3.01
N GLY A 7 17.46 4.48 -3.08
CA GLY A 7 18.77 4.76 -2.50
C GLY A 7 18.80 4.60 -0.98
N ALA A 8 17.75 5.04 -0.26
CA ALA A 8 17.71 4.83 1.19
C ALA A 8 17.53 3.34 1.54
N ALA A 9 16.70 2.60 0.79
CA ALA A 9 16.53 1.16 1.00
C ALA A 9 17.85 0.40 0.77
N GLU A 10 18.58 0.72 -0.31
CA GLU A 10 19.91 0.17 -0.61
C GLU A 10 20.92 0.46 0.50
N ASN A 11 20.98 1.69 1.00
CA ASN A 11 21.90 2.06 2.08
C ASN A 11 21.58 1.32 3.39
N LEU A 12 20.29 1.19 3.73
CA LEU A 12 19.86 0.45 4.92
C LEU A 12 20.16 -1.04 4.78
N ALA A 13 19.96 -1.62 3.61
CA ALA A 13 20.26 -3.03 3.35
C ALA A 13 21.76 -3.33 3.46
N ARG A 14 22.62 -2.48 2.90
CA ARG A 14 24.08 -2.60 3.05
C ARG A 14 24.52 -2.45 4.51
N ALA A 15 23.91 -1.53 5.25
CA ALA A 15 24.20 -1.36 6.67
C ALA A 15 23.74 -2.57 7.49
N ALA A 16 22.59 -3.15 7.16
CA ALA A 16 22.09 -4.38 7.78
C ALA A 16 23.02 -5.55 7.53
N GLU A 17 23.45 -5.75 6.29
CA GLU A 17 24.42 -6.79 5.90
C GLU A 17 25.72 -6.63 6.68
N ALA A 18 26.32 -5.45 6.69
CA ALA A 18 27.60 -5.19 7.37
C ALA A 18 27.54 -5.42 8.90
N ASN A 19 26.36 -5.35 9.50
CA ASN A 19 26.14 -5.54 10.94
C ASN A 19 25.45 -6.87 11.30
N GLY A 20 25.22 -7.76 10.32
CA GLY A 20 24.52 -9.03 10.56
C GLY A 20 23.07 -8.84 11.01
N ALA A 21 22.45 -7.71 10.71
CA ALA A 21 21.09 -7.39 11.09
C ALA A 21 20.08 -7.86 10.02
N THR A 22 18.81 -8.04 10.41
CA THR A 22 17.69 -8.30 9.50
C THR A 22 16.98 -6.99 9.19
N LEU A 23 16.75 -6.71 7.89
CA LEU A 23 16.00 -5.55 7.45
C LEU A 23 14.53 -5.90 7.21
N ILE A 24 13.61 -5.16 7.83
CA ILE A 24 12.19 -5.20 7.48
C ILE A 24 11.89 -4.00 6.59
N HIS A 25 11.45 -4.27 5.35
CA HIS A 25 11.17 -3.26 4.33
C HIS A 25 9.69 -3.26 3.96
N VAL A 26 9.06 -2.09 3.96
CA VAL A 26 7.66 -1.94 3.51
C VAL A 26 7.63 -1.44 2.08
N SER A 27 6.97 -2.18 1.20
CA SER A 27 6.77 -1.86 -0.21
C SER A 27 5.29 -1.64 -0.54
N THR A 28 4.89 -1.79 -1.80
CA THR A 28 3.57 -1.38 -2.30
C THR A 28 3.04 -2.34 -3.37
N ASP A 29 1.72 -2.44 -3.45
CA ASP A 29 0.95 -3.03 -4.53
C ASP A 29 1.17 -2.34 -5.90
N TYR A 30 1.60 -1.07 -5.92
CA TYR A 30 1.87 -0.31 -7.16
C TYR A 30 3.07 -0.82 -7.97
N VAL A 31 3.68 -1.92 -7.56
CA VAL A 31 4.64 -2.67 -8.38
C VAL A 31 3.97 -3.44 -9.52
N PHE A 32 2.66 -3.63 -9.45
CA PHE A 32 1.85 -4.29 -10.47
C PHE A 32 1.19 -3.31 -11.44
N ASP A 33 0.80 -3.80 -12.63
CA ASP A 33 0.14 -3.00 -13.68
C ASP A 33 -1.37 -2.83 -13.48
N GLY A 34 -1.98 -3.67 -12.66
CA GLY A 34 -3.41 -3.62 -12.40
C GLY A 34 -4.28 -4.28 -13.46
N THR A 35 -3.74 -5.16 -14.29
CA THR A 35 -4.48 -5.87 -15.37
C THR A 35 -5.00 -7.24 -14.96
N ALA A 36 -4.64 -7.73 -13.78
CA ALA A 36 -5.12 -9.02 -13.28
C ALA A 36 -6.62 -9.00 -12.93
N HIS A 37 -7.22 -10.16 -12.90
CA HIS A 37 -8.61 -10.42 -12.47
C HIS A 37 -8.67 -11.42 -11.29
N LEU A 38 -7.52 -11.89 -10.84
CA LEU A 38 -7.33 -12.70 -9.64
C LEU A 38 -6.31 -11.98 -8.74
N PRO A 39 -6.32 -12.24 -7.43
CA PRO A 39 -5.33 -11.68 -6.52
C PRO A 39 -3.90 -11.94 -6.99
N TYR A 40 -3.06 -10.90 -6.92
CA TYR A 40 -1.63 -11.03 -7.20
C TYR A 40 -0.96 -11.86 -6.12
N THR A 41 -0.10 -12.78 -6.53
CA THR A 41 0.82 -13.51 -5.65
C THR A 41 2.19 -12.79 -5.60
N GLU A 42 3.02 -13.15 -4.64
CA GLU A 42 4.34 -12.54 -4.45
C GLU A 42 5.26 -12.73 -5.65
N ASP A 43 5.12 -13.83 -6.37
CA ASP A 43 5.88 -14.20 -7.58
C ASP A 43 5.25 -13.68 -8.88
N ALA A 44 4.09 -13.02 -8.81
CA ALA A 44 3.45 -12.45 -10.00
C ALA A 44 4.36 -11.42 -10.69
N PRO A 45 4.36 -11.38 -12.04
CA PRO A 45 5.18 -10.43 -12.80
C PRO A 45 4.89 -8.97 -12.42
N THR A 46 5.94 -8.21 -12.12
CA THR A 46 5.82 -6.79 -11.78
C THR A 46 5.95 -5.91 -13.03
N ALA A 47 5.06 -4.93 -13.18
CA ALA A 47 5.04 -3.97 -14.30
C ALA A 47 4.48 -2.60 -13.85
N PRO A 48 5.20 -1.85 -13.00
CA PRO A 48 4.69 -0.63 -12.38
C PRO A 48 4.39 0.48 -13.39
N LEU A 49 3.20 1.08 -13.33
CA LEU A 49 2.73 2.12 -14.25
C LEU A 49 3.41 3.47 -14.03
N GLY A 50 3.73 3.80 -12.78
CA GLY A 50 4.19 5.13 -12.38
C GLY A 50 5.59 5.17 -11.77
N VAL A 51 6.13 6.37 -11.58
CA VAL A 51 7.46 6.59 -10.94
C VAL A 51 7.50 6.03 -9.52
N TYR A 52 6.40 6.16 -8.77
CA TYR A 52 6.33 5.63 -7.40
C TYR A 52 6.53 4.11 -7.39
N GLY A 53 5.73 3.37 -8.14
CA GLY A 53 5.86 1.91 -8.22
C GLY A 53 7.23 1.47 -8.73
N ARG A 54 7.75 2.11 -9.80
CA ARG A 54 9.10 1.79 -10.33
C ARG A 54 10.20 1.99 -9.29
N THR A 55 10.17 3.09 -8.54
CA THR A 55 11.21 3.38 -7.53
C THR A 55 11.08 2.50 -6.29
N LYS A 56 9.84 2.12 -5.89
CA LYS A 56 9.62 1.14 -4.82
C LYS A 56 10.11 -0.25 -5.23
N LEU A 57 9.80 -0.70 -6.43
CA LEU A 57 10.30 -1.97 -6.98
C LEU A 57 11.83 -1.99 -7.07
N ALA A 58 12.45 -0.88 -7.48
CA ALA A 58 13.91 -0.76 -7.48
C ALA A 58 14.51 -0.86 -6.07
N GLY A 59 13.79 -0.37 -5.05
CA GLY A 59 14.14 -0.56 -3.64
C GLY A 59 14.05 -2.01 -3.19
N GLU A 60 12.96 -2.73 -3.55
CA GLU A 60 12.83 -4.17 -3.27
C GLU A 60 14.01 -4.97 -3.83
N ARG A 61 14.36 -4.71 -5.10
CA ARG A 61 15.49 -5.38 -5.77
C ARG A 61 16.82 -5.07 -5.07
N ALA A 62 17.07 -3.81 -4.74
CA ALA A 62 18.28 -3.41 -4.04
C ALA A 62 18.41 -4.09 -2.66
N VAL A 63 17.30 -4.28 -1.95
CA VAL A 63 17.27 -5.03 -0.69
C VAL A 63 17.57 -6.51 -0.93
N ALA A 64 16.91 -7.15 -1.90
CA ALA A 64 17.08 -8.56 -2.21
C ALA A 64 18.51 -8.91 -2.70
N GLU A 65 19.13 -7.98 -3.44
CA GLU A 65 20.48 -8.15 -4.01
C GLU A 65 21.62 -7.79 -3.04
N SER A 66 21.31 -7.21 -1.88
CA SER A 66 22.31 -6.69 -0.93
C SER A 66 23.06 -7.77 -0.14
N GLY A 67 22.51 -8.99 -0.08
CA GLY A 67 23.02 -10.06 0.78
C GLY A 67 22.56 -10.01 2.23
N CYS A 68 21.87 -8.95 2.67
CA CYS A 68 21.33 -8.91 4.03
C CYS A 68 20.15 -9.87 4.19
N LYS A 69 19.90 -10.29 5.42
CA LYS A 69 18.63 -10.93 5.78
C LYS A 69 17.51 -9.90 5.72
N TYR A 70 16.37 -10.23 5.09
CA TYR A 70 15.29 -9.27 4.96
C TYR A 70 13.91 -9.91 4.94
N LEU A 71 12.91 -9.12 5.35
CA LEU A 71 11.50 -9.34 5.11
C LEU A 71 10.96 -8.11 4.39
N THR A 72 10.43 -8.28 3.19
CA THR A 72 9.78 -7.20 2.45
C THR A 72 8.28 -7.42 2.44
N PHE A 73 7.49 -6.46 2.92
CA PHE A 73 6.03 -6.49 2.90
C PHE A 73 5.50 -5.55 1.83
N ARG A 74 4.89 -6.07 0.75
CA ARG A 74 4.04 -5.27 -0.12
C ARG A 74 2.69 -5.10 0.55
N THR A 75 2.24 -3.86 0.65
CA THR A 75 0.94 -3.53 1.24
C THR A 75 0.17 -2.56 0.35
N ALA A 76 -1.14 -2.45 0.56
CA ALA A 76 -2.04 -1.65 -0.24
C ALA A 76 -2.89 -0.73 0.64
N TRP A 77 -3.21 0.46 0.15
CA TRP A 77 -4.23 1.37 0.68
C TRP A 77 -4.14 1.60 2.20
N LEU A 78 -2.92 1.83 2.70
CA LEU A 78 -2.68 2.05 4.14
C LEU A 78 -3.46 3.26 4.65
N TYR A 79 -4.16 3.05 5.77
CA TYR A 79 -4.84 4.10 6.51
C TYR A 79 -4.61 3.94 8.01
N SER A 80 -4.71 5.05 8.74
CA SER A 80 -4.66 5.08 10.20
C SER A 80 -5.17 6.40 10.74
N GLU A 81 -5.26 6.52 12.05
CA GLU A 81 -5.49 7.77 12.77
C GLU A 81 -4.35 8.77 12.63
N TYR A 82 -3.17 8.32 12.24
CA TYR A 82 -1.96 9.14 12.09
C TYR A 82 -1.69 9.56 10.64
N GLY A 83 -0.98 10.66 10.48
CA GLY A 83 -0.54 11.16 9.17
C GLY A 83 -1.68 11.58 8.24
N ASN A 84 -1.36 11.74 6.96
CA ASN A 84 -2.32 12.03 5.90
C ASN A 84 -2.64 10.74 5.13
N ASN A 85 -3.92 10.39 5.05
CA ASN A 85 -4.38 9.21 4.33
C ASN A 85 -5.80 9.41 3.81
N PHE A 86 -6.32 8.42 3.07
CA PHE A 86 -7.64 8.48 2.45
C PHE A 86 -8.76 8.55 3.49
N LEU A 87 -8.69 7.76 4.58
CA LEU A 87 -9.68 7.79 5.66
C LEU A 87 -9.87 9.21 6.20
N LYS A 88 -8.78 9.86 6.63
CA LYS A 88 -8.84 11.22 7.20
C LYS A 88 -9.31 12.25 6.18
N THR A 89 -8.93 12.08 4.92
CA THR A 89 -9.40 12.93 3.82
C THR A 89 -10.91 12.80 3.65
N MET A 90 -11.45 11.57 3.64
CA MET A 90 -12.88 11.34 3.49
C MET A 90 -13.66 11.81 4.72
N LEU A 91 -13.20 11.54 5.94
CA LEU A 91 -13.83 12.07 7.16
C LEU A 91 -14.01 13.59 7.09
N ARG A 92 -12.97 14.32 6.69
CA ARG A 92 -13.05 15.77 6.55
C ARG A 92 -14.00 16.18 5.42
N LEU A 93 -13.83 15.61 4.22
CA LEU A 93 -14.61 16.03 3.05
C LEU A 93 -16.09 15.70 3.19
N THR A 94 -16.45 14.54 3.78
CA THR A 94 -17.83 14.15 3.99
C THR A 94 -18.53 14.98 5.08
N ALA A 95 -17.77 15.54 6.02
CA ALA A 95 -18.30 16.51 6.99
C ALA A 95 -18.55 17.90 6.37
N GLU A 96 -17.69 18.34 5.41
CA GLU A 96 -17.70 19.69 4.86
C GLU A 96 -18.55 19.85 3.58
N LYS A 97 -18.70 18.78 2.78
CA LYS A 97 -19.29 18.83 1.44
C LYS A 97 -20.67 18.19 1.38
N GLU A 98 -21.56 18.79 0.62
CA GLU A 98 -22.87 18.20 0.32
C GLU A 98 -22.78 17.04 -0.70
N ARG A 99 -21.73 17.05 -1.54
CA ARG A 99 -21.53 16.05 -2.58
C ARG A 99 -20.05 15.80 -2.86
N LEU A 100 -19.69 14.52 -3.06
CA LEU A 100 -18.38 14.06 -3.51
C LEU A 100 -18.54 13.08 -4.66
N ASN A 101 -17.63 13.13 -5.64
CA ASN A 101 -17.45 12.10 -6.63
C ASN A 101 -16.20 11.28 -6.26
N VAL A 102 -16.34 9.96 -6.19
CA VAL A 102 -15.24 9.06 -5.80
C VAL A 102 -15.14 7.91 -6.80
N VAL A 103 -13.91 7.59 -7.18
CA VAL A 103 -13.61 6.56 -8.19
C VAL A 103 -14.08 5.18 -7.73
N PHE A 104 -14.81 4.47 -8.60
CA PHE A 104 -15.32 3.13 -8.31
C PHE A 104 -14.68 2.01 -9.17
N ASP A 105 -13.98 2.36 -10.24
CA ASP A 105 -13.35 1.43 -11.18
C ASP A 105 -11.85 1.17 -10.88
N GLN A 106 -11.47 1.37 -9.63
CA GLN A 106 -10.20 0.94 -9.05
C GLN A 106 -10.51 0.09 -7.83
N ALA A 107 -10.09 -1.18 -7.86
CA ALA A 107 -10.30 -2.15 -6.79
C ALA A 107 -8.98 -2.46 -6.08
N GLY A 108 -9.04 -2.53 -4.77
CA GLY A 108 -7.90 -2.83 -3.92
C GLY A 108 -8.35 -3.28 -2.53
N THR A 109 -7.40 -3.41 -1.64
CA THR A 109 -7.64 -3.86 -0.27
C THR A 109 -7.20 -2.78 0.72
N PRO A 110 -8.14 -2.07 1.37
CA PRO A 110 -7.79 -1.15 2.45
C PRO A 110 -7.07 -1.90 3.58
N THR A 111 -5.97 -1.33 4.07
CA THR A 111 -5.13 -1.95 5.10
C THR A 111 -4.95 -1.00 6.27
N TYR A 112 -5.36 -1.43 7.46
CA TYR A 112 -5.09 -0.68 8.68
C TYR A 112 -3.61 -0.79 9.06
N ALA A 113 -2.94 0.35 9.16
CA ALA A 113 -1.49 0.39 9.42
C ALA A 113 -1.13 -0.17 10.80
N GLY A 114 -2.05 -0.12 11.76
CA GLY A 114 -1.90 -0.75 13.07
C GLY A 114 -1.75 -2.27 12.98
N ASP A 115 -2.54 -2.93 12.10
CA ASP A 115 -2.45 -4.38 11.91
C ASP A 115 -1.11 -4.78 11.27
N LEU A 116 -0.63 -4.04 10.28
CA LEU A 116 0.71 -4.26 9.72
C LEU A 116 1.80 -4.06 10.78
N ALA A 117 1.70 -3.00 11.58
CA ALA A 117 2.67 -2.72 12.65
C ALA A 117 2.67 -3.82 13.71
N MET A 118 1.50 -4.30 14.14
CA MET A 118 1.37 -5.40 15.10
C MET A 118 1.90 -6.72 14.53
N THR A 119 1.66 -6.99 13.25
CA THR A 119 2.22 -8.15 12.56
C THR A 119 3.75 -8.12 12.55
N ILE A 120 4.33 -6.97 12.16
CA ILE A 120 5.79 -6.78 12.18
C ILE A 120 6.34 -6.96 13.60
N PHE A 121 5.68 -6.36 14.60
CA PHE A 121 6.09 -6.48 16.01
C PHE A 121 6.06 -7.95 16.47
N SER A 122 5.00 -8.69 16.18
CA SER A 122 4.86 -10.10 16.52
C SER A 122 5.92 -10.98 15.85
N ILE A 123 6.28 -10.69 14.60
CA ILE A 123 7.35 -11.39 13.88
C ILE A 123 8.70 -11.15 14.56
N VAL A 124 8.98 -9.92 14.98
CA VAL A 124 10.24 -9.56 15.66
C VAL A 124 10.29 -10.17 17.06
N GLU A 125 9.23 -10.02 17.86
CA GLU A 125 9.15 -10.55 19.22
C GLU A 125 9.23 -12.08 19.27
N GLY A 126 8.54 -12.76 18.34
CA GLY A 126 8.56 -14.22 18.23
C GLY A 126 9.80 -14.78 17.55
N GLY A 127 10.70 -13.94 17.02
CA GLY A 127 11.88 -14.40 16.28
C GLY A 127 11.55 -15.07 14.93
N TYR A 128 10.33 -14.89 14.41
CA TYR A 128 9.84 -15.55 13.19
C TYR A 128 10.51 -15.05 11.90
N PHE A 129 11.34 -14.03 11.97
CA PHE A 129 12.10 -13.53 10.83
C PHE A 129 13.27 -14.47 10.46
N ALA A 130 13.75 -15.28 11.39
CA ALA A 130 14.88 -16.18 11.15
C ALA A 130 14.44 -17.42 10.36
N GLY A 131 15.01 -17.62 9.17
CA GLY A 131 14.66 -18.72 8.27
C GLY A 131 13.39 -18.49 7.45
N ASN A 132 12.79 -17.29 7.56
CA ASN A 132 11.63 -16.87 6.79
C ASN A 132 11.92 -15.57 6.02
N GLU A 133 13.18 -15.39 5.61
CA GLU A 133 13.57 -14.27 4.78
C GLU A 133 12.85 -14.30 3.43
N GLY A 134 12.44 -13.12 2.93
CA GLY A 134 11.79 -13.06 1.63
C GLY A 134 10.81 -11.91 1.45
N LEU A 135 9.99 -12.05 0.41
CA LEU A 135 8.96 -11.11 0.01
C LEU A 135 7.58 -11.67 0.35
N TYR A 136 6.74 -10.83 0.93
CA TYR A 136 5.39 -11.18 1.38
C TYR A 136 4.39 -10.11 0.98
N HIS A 137 3.14 -10.50 0.77
CA HIS A 137 2.02 -9.58 0.71
C HIS A 137 1.36 -9.46 2.10
N PHE A 138 1.00 -8.26 2.50
CA PHE A 138 0.22 -8.01 3.70
C PHE A 138 -0.88 -7.00 3.42
N SER A 139 -2.12 -7.40 3.62
CA SER A 139 -3.30 -6.53 3.62
C SER A 139 -4.34 -7.07 4.59
N ASN A 140 -5.33 -6.25 4.97
CA ASN A 140 -6.54 -6.77 5.59
C ASN A 140 -7.37 -7.54 4.56
N GLU A 141 -8.39 -8.25 5.00
CA GLU A 141 -9.28 -9.02 4.12
C GLU A 141 -10.31 -8.13 3.40
N GLY A 142 -10.82 -8.65 2.30
CA GLY A 142 -11.86 -8.02 1.50
C GLY A 142 -11.31 -7.22 0.34
N VAL A 143 -12.22 -6.83 -0.56
CA VAL A 143 -11.95 -6.01 -1.75
C VAL A 143 -12.95 -4.87 -1.78
N ALA A 144 -12.47 -3.67 -2.02
CA ALA A 144 -13.29 -2.48 -2.12
C ALA A 144 -12.81 -1.59 -3.28
N SER A 145 -13.72 -0.78 -3.83
CA SER A 145 -13.33 0.39 -4.61
C SER A 145 -13.06 1.59 -3.66
N TRP A 146 -12.44 2.65 -4.17
CA TRP A 146 -12.34 3.90 -3.41
C TRP A 146 -13.73 4.45 -3.04
N TYR A 147 -14.73 4.24 -3.92
CA TYR A 147 -16.10 4.63 -3.66
C TYR A 147 -16.70 3.85 -2.47
N ASP A 148 -16.56 2.53 -2.44
CA ASP A 148 -17.05 1.69 -1.36
C ASP A 148 -16.40 2.09 -0.03
N PHE A 149 -15.09 2.27 -0.05
CA PHE A 149 -14.34 2.70 1.14
C PHE A 149 -14.79 4.08 1.64
N ALA A 150 -15.00 5.05 0.73
CA ALA A 150 -15.51 6.37 1.10
C ALA A 150 -16.93 6.33 1.65
N ALA A 151 -17.81 5.49 1.09
CA ALA A 151 -19.17 5.31 1.54
C ALA A 151 -19.22 4.72 2.96
N GLU A 152 -18.41 3.70 3.22
CA GLU A 152 -18.29 3.08 4.54
C GLU A 152 -17.75 4.06 5.59
N ILE A 153 -16.71 4.84 5.24
CA ILE A 153 -16.17 5.90 6.12
C ILE A 153 -17.25 6.91 6.49
N ALA A 154 -18.05 7.36 5.52
CA ALA A 154 -19.11 8.33 5.78
C ALA A 154 -20.21 7.74 6.66
N ALA A 155 -20.63 6.50 6.40
CA ALA A 155 -21.63 5.80 7.19
C ALA A 155 -21.16 5.60 8.64
N ALA A 156 -19.95 5.11 8.85
CA ALA A 156 -19.36 4.93 10.18
C ALA A 156 -19.21 6.24 10.96
N ALA A 157 -19.00 7.37 10.25
CA ALA A 157 -18.90 8.70 10.86
C ALA A 157 -20.26 9.40 11.08
N GLY A 158 -21.37 8.81 10.63
CA GLY A 158 -22.70 9.45 10.68
C GLY A 158 -22.81 10.68 9.77
N HIS A 159 -22.06 10.76 8.66
CA HIS A 159 -22.06 11.88 7.75
C HIS A 159 -23.13 11.74 6.65
N ASP A 160 -24.38 11.55 7.02
CA ASP A 160 -25.51 11.26 6.13
C ASP A 160 -25.88 12.41 5.17
N LYS A 161 -25.41 13.62 5.43
CA LYS A 161 -25.69 14.80 4.58
C LYS A 161 -24.86 14.83 3.30
N CYS A 162 -23.72 14.17 3.28
CA CYS A 162 -22.83 14.15 2.13
C CYS A 162 -23.26 13.07 1.13
N ARG A 163 -23.67 13.49 -0.07
CA ARG A 163 -24.01 12.55 -1.13
C ARG A 163 -22.76 12.10 -1.88
N ILE A 164 -22.27 10.90 -1.60
CA ILE A 164 -21.16 10.29 -2.31
C ILE A 164 -21.68 9.65 -3.60
N ARG A 165 -21.05 9.94 -4.73
CA ARG A 165 -21.40 9.42 -6.05
C ARG A 165 -20.21 8.68 -6.68
N PRO A 166 -20.43 7.50 -7.28
CA PRO A 166 -19.38 6.82 -8.03
C PRO A 166 -19.04 7.64 -9.30
N CYS A 167 -17.76 7.67 -9.66
CA CYS A 167 -17.27 8.16 -10.94
C CYS A 167 -16.17 7.24 -11.46
N ARG A 168 -15.91 7.29 -12.77
CA ARG A 168 -14.82 6.54 -13.39
C ARG A 168 -13.49 7.26 -13.23
N THR A 169 -12.40 6.53 -13.31
CA THR A 169 -11.04 7.07 -13.35
C THR A 169 -10.88 8.13 -14.43
N ALA A 170 -11.48 7.93 -15.61
CA ALA A 170 -11.46 8.90 -16.71
C ALA A 170 -12.13 10.23 -16.38
N GLU A 171 -13.08 10.24 -15.44
CA GLU A 171 -13.80 11.44 -14.98
C GLU A 171 -13.08 12.15 -13.81
N PHE A 172 -12.06 11.48 -13.26
CA PHE A 172 -11.28 12.01 -12.12
C PHE A 172 -9.78 12.01 -12.48
N PRO A 173 -9.32 12.96 -13.32
CA PRO A 173 -7.94 12.98 -13.79
C PRO A 173 -6.95 13.16 -12.63
N THR A 174 -5.97 12.27 -12.56
CA THR A 174 -4.87 12.33 -11.61
C THR A 174 -3.55 12.50 -12.34
N LYS A 175 -2.55 13.12 -11.68
CA LYS A 175 -1.21 13.33 -12.27
C LYS A 175 -0.45 12.03 -12.55
N ALA A 176 -0.80 10.95 -11.86
CA ALA A 176 -0.15 9.65 -12.01
C ALA A 176 -1.20 8.57 -12.29
N ALA A 177 -0.88 7.66 -13.21
CA ALA A 177 -1.69 6.48 -13.45
C ALA A 177 -1.72 5.60 -12.18
N ARG A 178 -2.88 5.05 -11.87
CA ARG A 178 -3.09 4.09 -10.79
C ARG A 178 -3.56 2.77 -11.38
N PRO A 179 -3.17 1.63 -10.80
CA PRO A 179 -3.68 0.34 -11.24
C PRO A 179 -5.18 0.27 -11.04
N ALA A 180 -5.88 -0.35 -12.00
CA ALA A 180 -7.32 -0.59 -11.88
C ALA A 180 -7.64 -1.70 -10.87
N TYR A 181 -6.70 -2.62 -10.67
CA TYR A 181 -6.80 -3.73 -9.74
C TYR A 181 -5.49 -3.92 -8.96
N SER A 182 -5.58 -4.00 -7.64
CA SER A 182 -4.39 -4.16 -6.77
C SER A 182 -4.69 -5.02 -5.52
N VAL A 183 -5.38 -6.10 -5.74
CA VAL A 183 -5.69 -7.09 -4.70
C VAL A 183 -4.62 -8.17 -4.65
#